data_efb8f12361c8dfe5eecd79c364c1607f
#
_entry.id   efb8f12361c8dfe5eecd79c364c1607f
#
_cell.length_a   1.000
_cell.length_b   1.000
_cell.length_c   1.000
_cell.angle_alpha   90.00
_cell.angle_beta   90.00
_cell.angle_gamma   90.00
#
_symmetry.space_group_name_H-M   'P 1'
#
loop_
_entity.id
_entity.type
_entity.pdbx_description
1 polymer ?
#
loop_
_entity_poly.entity_id
_entity_poly.type
_entity_poly.pdbx_seq_one_letter_code
_entity_poly.pdbx_strand_id
1 'polypeptide(L)'
;GDSTPIDTQRDILRTTFDLGINHFDLANNYGPPYGSAETNFGRLLKEDFRPYRDELLISTKAGWDMWPGPYGSGGGSRKYVLASLDQSLQRMGLDYVDIFYSHRFDAHTPLEETAGALASAVRQGKALYIGIS
;
A
#
# COMPACT_ATOMS: atom_id res chain seq x y z
N GLY A 1 -10.54 -6.45 1.11
CA GLY A 1 -9.73 -6.62 2.23
C GLY A 1 -10.45 -6.49 3.55
N ASP A 2 -11.52 -7.19 3.70
CA ASP A 2 -12.30 -7.27 4.91
C ASP A 2 -12.74 -8.73 5.09
N SER A 3 -13.88 -8.99 5.72
CA SER A 3 -14.40 -10.33 5.90
C SER A 3 -15.09 -10.91 4.65
N THR A 4 -15.08 -10.19 3.54
CA THR A 4 -15.68 -10.67 2.28
C THR A 4 -14.89 -11.88 1.76
N PRO A 5 -15.58 -12.97 1.35
CA PRO A 5 -14.89 -14.14 0.81
C PRO A 5 -14.00 -13.78 -0.38
N ILE A 6 -12.87 -14.47 -0.48
CA ILE A 6 -11.85 -14.17 -1.51
C ILE A 6 -12.41 -14.31 -2.93
N ASP A 7 -13.30 -15.26 -3.17
CA ASP A 7 -13.88 -15.44 -4.51
C ASP A 7 -14.78 -14.27 -4.89
N THR A 8 -15.51 -13.70 -3.93
CA THR A 8 -16.31 -12.50 -4.17
C THR A 8 -15.42 -11.30 -4.45
N GLN A 9 -14.31 -11.17 -3.72
CA GLN A 9 -13.31 -10.12 -3.98
C GLN A 9 -12.72 -10.27 -5.39
N ARG A 10 -12.43 -11.50 -5.81
CA ARG A 10 -11.93 -11.79 -7.16
C ARG A 10 -12.91 -11.33 -8.23
N ASP A 11 -14.19 -11.64 -8.07
CA ASP A 11 -15.21 -11.25 -9.03
C ASP A 11 -15.35 -9.73 -9.14
N ILE A 12 -15.25 -9.03 -8.01
CA ILE A 12 -15.29 -7.58 -7.97
C ILE A 12 -14.09 -6.99 -8.73
N LEU A 13 -12.88 -7.51 -8.49
CA LEU A 13 -11.68 -7.03 -9.17
C LEU A 13 -11.72 -7.29 -10.67
N ARG A 14 -12.14 -8.49 -11.08
CA ARG A 14 -12.25 -8.82 -12.50
C ARG A 14 -13.27 -7.94 -13.22
N THR A 15 -14.43 -7.74 -12.61
CA THR A 15 -15.47 -6.89 -13.17
C THR A 15 -14.97 -5.44 -13.28
N THR A 16 -14.31 -4.95 -12.25
CA THR A 16 -13.73 -3.61 -12.23
C THR A 16 -12.71 -3.42 -13.35
N PHE A 17 -11.80 -4.38 -13.50
CA PHE A 17 -10.78 -4.34 -14.55
C PHE A 17 -11.42 -4.42 -15.95
N ASP A 18 -12.39 -5.30 -16.14
CA ASP A 18 -13.08 -5.47 -17.43
C ASP A 18 -13.86 -4.21 -17.84
N LEU A 19 -14.28 -3.41 -16.85
CA LEU A 19 -14.93 -2.12 -17.11
C LEU A 19 -13.94 -0.97 -17.40
N GLY A 20 -12.65 -1.27 -17.44
CA GLY A 20 -11.62 -0.29 -17.75
C GLY A 20 -11.07 0.47 -16.54
N ILE A 21 -11.48 0.11 -15.33
CA ILE A 21 -10.94 0.71 -14.11
C ILE A 21 -9.65 -0.02 -13.74
N ASN A 22 -8.55 0.71 -13.68
CA ASN A 22 -7.22 0.13 -13.48
C ASN A 22 -6.47 0.68 -12.27
N HIS A 23 -7.08 1.54 -11.47
CA HIS A 23 -6.48 2.09 -10.26
C HIS A 23 -7.05 1.37 -9.02
N PHE A 24 -6.16 0.76 -8.25
CA PHE A 24 -6.49 0.06 -7.00
C PHE A 24 -5.78 0.75 -5.85
N ASP A 25 -6.55 1.32 -4.94
CA ASP A 25 -6.05 2.16 -3.85
C ASP A 25 -6.18 1.40 -2.53
N LEU A 26 -5.04 1.10 -1.91
CA LEU A 26 -4.97 0.37 -0.67
C LEU A 26 -4.33 1.21 0.45
N ALA A 27 -4.16 0.61 1.60
CA ALA A 27 -3.38 1.13 2.71
C ALA A 27 -2.90 -0.04 3.55
N ASN A 28 -1.76 0.14 4.24
CA ASN A 28 -1.18 -0.93 5.04
C ASN A 28 -2.10 -1.37 6.18
N ASN A 29 -2.95 -0.48 6.70
CA ASN A 29 -3.86 -0.81 7.80
C ASN A 29 -5.25 -1.26 7.37
N TYR A 30 -5.55 -1.34 6.07
CA TYR A 30 -6.86 -1.80 5.64
C TYR A 30 -7.05 -3.28 5.96
N GLY A 31 -8.20 -3.58 6.53
CA GLY A 31 -8.59 -4.90 7.00
C GLY A 31 -10.04 -4.90 7.44
N PRO A 32 -10.42 -5.62 8.49
CA PRO A 32 -9.59 -6.35 9.44
C PRO A 32 -9.11 -7.71 8.94
N PRO A 33 -7.99 -8.22 9.52
CA PRO A 33 -7.00 -7.51 10.36
C PRO A 33 -6.11 -6.58 9.53
N TYR A 34 -5.31 -5.73 10.19
CA TYR A 34 -4.40 -4.81 9.50
C TYR A 34 -3.49 -5.59 8.55
N GLY A 35 -3.38 -5.10 7.32
CA GLY A 35 -2.60 -5.74 6.27
C GLY A 35 -3.37 -6.76 5.44
N SER A 36 -4.57 -7.17 5.84
CA SER A 36 -5.31 -8.22 5.14
C SER A 36 -5.77 -7.78 3.75
N ALA A 37 -6.10 -6.51 3.58
CA ALA A 37 -6.47 -5.99 2.26
C ALA A 37 -5.32 -6.13 1.27
N GLU A 38 -4.12 -5.73 1.66
CA GLU A 38 -2.93 -5.88 0.81
C GLU A 38 -2.60 -7.34 0.54
N THR A 39 -2.72 -8.21 1.55
CA THR A 39 -2.45 -9.64 1.39
C THR A 39 -3.43 -10.29 0.41
N ASN A 40 -4.72 -10.00 0.55
CA ASN A 40 -5.74 -10.55 -0.33
C ASN A 40 -5.61 -10.02 -1.76
N PHE A 41 -5.35 -8.71 -1.89
CA PHE A 41 -5.11 -8.09 -3.19
C PHE A 41 -3.88 -8.72 -3.87
N GLY A 42 -2.80 -8.92 -3.12
CA GLY A 42 -1.59 -9.54 -3.63
C GLY A 42 -1.82 -10.96 -4.15
N ARG A 43 -2.64 -11.74 -3.44
CA ARG A 43 -3.01 -13.08 -3.89
C ARG A 43 -3.76 -13.03 -5.22
N LEU A 44 -4.77 -12.16 -5.32
CA LEU A 44 -5.58 -12.03 -6.54
C LEU A 44 -4.76 -11.48 -7.70
N LEU A 45 -3.87 -10.54 -7.43
CA LEU A 45 -2.97 -9.98 -8.43
C LEU A 45 -2.06 -11.07 -9.02
N LYS A 46 -1.46 -11.88 -8.17
CA LYS A 46 -0.57 -12.97 -8.60
C LYS A 46 -1.32 -14.00 -9.44
N GLU A 47 -2.53 -14.37 -9.04
CA GLU A 47 -3.31 -15.42 -9.70
C GLU A 47 -3.94 -14.94 -11.01
N ASP A 48 -4.46 -13.69 -11.05
CA ASP A 48 -5.32 -13.24 -12.14
C ASP A 48 -4.75 -12.09 -12.98
N PHE A 49 -3.93 -11.20 -12.39
CA PHE A 49 -3.59 -9.91 -13.01
C PHE A 49 -2.10 -9.70 -13.25
N ARG A 50 -1.25 -10.62 -12.89
CA ARG A 50 0.19 -10.45 -13.00
C ARG A 50 0.66 -10.02 -14.40
N PRO A 51 0.13 -10.57 -15.51
CA PRO A 51 0.53 -10.13 -16.85
C PRO A 51 0.17 -8.67 -17.17
N TYR A 52 -0.70 -8.06 -16.37
CA TYR A 52 -1.20 -6.70 -16.62
C TYR A 52 -0.59 -5.67 -15.68
N ARG A 53 0.49 -6.02 -14.95
CA ARG A 53 1.07 -5.12 -13.94
C ARG A 53 1.37 -3.72 -14.49
N ASP A 54 1.89 -3.63 -15.71
CA ASP A 54 2.26 -2.34 -16.30
C ASP A 54 1.06 -1.49 -16.71
N GLU A 55 -0.12 -2.07 -16.73
CA GLU A 55 -1.36 -1.35 -17.05
C GLU A 55 -2.16 -1.00 -15.81
N LEU A 56 -1.71 -1.41 -14.63
CA LEU A 56 -2.39 -1.16 -13.36
C LEU A 56 -1.72 -0.03 -12.60
N LEU A 57 -2.55 0.82 -12.00
CA LEU A 57 -2.11 1.81 -11.03
C LEU A 57 -2.43 1.26 -9.64
N ILE A 58 -1.39 0.94 -8.88
CA ILE A 58 -1.53 0.40 -7.53
C ILE A 58 -0.97 1.41 -6.57
N SER A 59 -1.78 1.84 -5.62
CA SER A 59 -1.36 2.76 -4.56
C SER A 59 -1.55 2.14 -3.19
N THR A 60 -0.68 2.50 -2.27
CA THR A 60 -0.85 2.17 -0.85
C THR A 60 -0.41 3.34 0.01
N LYS A 61 -0.65 3.22 1.31
CA LYS A 61 -0.46 4.32 2.26
C LYS A 61 0.05 3.76 3.58
N ALA A 62 0.74 4.58 4.32
CA ALA A 62 1.17 4.29 5.68
C ALA A 62 0.99 5.52 6.57
N GLY A 63 0.61 5.34 7.82
CA GLY A 63 0.41 6.44 8.75
C GLY A 63 -0.28 6.05 10.06
N TRP A 64 -0.92 4.90 10.10
CA TRP A 64 -1.64 4.40 11.28
C TRP A 64 -0.88 3.27 11.96
N ASP A 65 -1.30 2.90 13.17
CA ASP A 65 -0.66 1.84 13.94
C ASP A 65 -0.69 0.51 13.18
N MET A 66 0.42 -0.21 13.17
CA MET A 66 0.54 -1.46 12.43
C MET A 66 1.11 -2.62 13.23
N TRP A 67 2.13 -2.38 14.07
CA TRP A 67 2.72 -3.45 14.87
C TRP A 67 3.08 -2.92 16.26
N PRO A 68 3.20 -3.80 17.28
CA PRO A 68 3.58 -3.37 18.63
C PRO A 68 4.97 -2.76 18.66
N GLY A 69 5.15 -1.75 19.48
CA GLY A 69 6.44 -1.12 19.70
C GLY A 69 6.48 0.32 19.20
N PRO A 70 7.56 1.03 19.53
CA PRO A 70 7.62 2.48 19.27
C PRO A 70 7.66 2.84 17.79
N TYR A 71 8.12 1.95 16.94
CA TYR A 71 8.22 2.23 15.52
C TYR A 71 7.04 1.71 14.71
N GLY A 72 6.14 0.96 15.31
CA GLY A 72 4.94 0.45 14.66
C GLY A 72 3.67 1.18 15.06
N SER A 73 3.76 2.21 15.87
CA SER A 73 2.60 2.94 16.39
C SER A 73 2.08 4.02 15.45
N GLY A 74 2.49 4.00 14.19
CA GLY A 74 2.00 4.94 13.18
C GLY A 74 2.86 6.18 13.07
N GLY A 75 2.27 7.21 12.45
CA GLY A 75 2.94 8.48 12.27
C GLY A 75 3.70 8.58 10.95
N GLY A 76 4.65 9.49 10.91
CA GLY A 76 5.38 9.83 9.68
C GLY A 76 6.89 9.68 9.78
N SER A 77 7.41 8.97 10.80
CA SER A 77 8.85 8.80 10.94
C SER A 77 9.44 8.05 9.74
N ARG A 78 10.68 8.37 9.41
CA ARG A 78 11.38 7.71 8.31
C ARG A 78 11.41 6.20 8.49
N LYS A 79 11.71 5.75 9.71
CA LYS A 79 11.78 4.31 9.99
C LYS A 79 10.44 3.62 9.76
N TYR A 80 9.35 4.19 10.28
CA TYR A 80 8.01 3.65 10.10
C TYR A 80 7.58 3.65 8.63
N VAL A 81 7.79 4.76 7.94
CA VAL A 81 7.35 4.94 6.55
C VAL A 81 8.03 3.93 5.63
N LEU A 82 9.35 3.82 5.71
CA LEU A 82 10.10 2.90 4.84
C LEU A 82 9.87 1.44 5.19
N ALA A 83 9.81 1.10 6.49
CA ALA A 83 9.48 -0.26 6.90
C ALA A 83 8.07 -0.66 6.47
N SER A 84 7.12 0.25 6.57
CA SER A 84 5.75 0.01 6.15
C SER A 84 5.64 -0.26 4.65
N LEU A 85 6.36 0.49 3.83
CA LEU A 85 6.37 0.26 2.39
C LEU A 85 6.92 -1.13 2.06
N ASP A 86 8.04 -1.51 2.67
CA ASP A 86 8.62 -2.84 2.45
C ASP A 86 7.64 -3.96 2.84
N GLN A 87 6.94 -3.81 3.95
CA GLN A 87 5.92 -4.76 4.38
C GLN A 87 4.75 -4.83 3.40
N SER A 88 4.30 -3.69 2.91
CA SER A 88 3.22 -3.62 1.90
C SER A 88 3.63 -4.32 0.61
N LEU A 89 4.84 -4.09 0.14
CA LEU A 89 5.34 -4.76 -1.06
C LEU A 89 5.39 -6.28 -0.87
N GLN A 90 5.84 -6.75 0.30
CA GLN A 90 5.84 -8.18 0.61
C GLN A 90 4.44 -8.78 0.62
N ARG A 91 3.47 -8.11 1.27
CA ARG A 91 2.10 -8.59 1.31
C ARG A 91 1.47 -8.69 -0.06
N MET A 92 1.74 -7.72 -0.92
CA MET A 92 1.19 -7.68 -2.28
C MET A 92 2.02 -8.48 -3.30
N GLY A 93 3.23 -8.90 -2.92
CA GLY A 93 4.12 -9.60 -3.85
C GLY A 93 4.60 -8.73 -4.99
N LEU A 94 4.86 -7.46 -4.72
CA LEU A 94 5.25 -6.46 -5.72
C LEU A 94 6.67 -5.97 -5.47
N ASP A 95 7.33 -5.53 -6.54
CA ASP A 95 8.62 -4.85 -6.47
C ASP A 95 8.46 -3.36 -6.22
N TYR A 96 7.33 -2.79 -6.64
CA TYR A 96 7.04 -1.36 -6.50
C TYR A 96 5.53 -1.12 -6.49
N VAL A 97 5.14 0.03 -5.93
CA VAL A 97 3.80 0.58 -6.11
C VAL A 97 3.89 1.81 -7.01
N ASP A 98 2.79 2.15 -7.68
CA ASP A 98 2.77 3.34 -8.52
C ASP A 98 2.77 4.60 -7.67
N ILE A 99 1.95 4.63 -6.62
CA ILE A 99 1.85 5.78 -5.74
C ILE A 99 1.93 5.32 -4.28
N PHE A 100 2.79 5.97 -3.50
CA PHE A 100 2.88 5.74 -2.06
C PHE A 100 2.52 7.01 -1.31
N TYR A 101 1.53 6.92 -0.41
CA TYR A 101 0.99 8.06 0.32
C TYR A 101 1.39 8.04 1.79
N SER A 102 1.66 9.23 2.34
CA SER A 102 1.51 9.46 3.78
C SER A 102 0.02 9.53 4.09
N HIS A 103 -0.48 8.61 4.90
CA HIS A 103 -1.92 8.40 5.10
C HIS A 103 -2.57 9.49 5.95
N ARG A 104 -1.79 10.10 6.86
CA ARG A 104 -2.27 11.18 7.70
C ARG A 104 -1.13 12.09 8.13
N PHE A 105 -1.47 13.32 8.53
CA PHE A 105 -0.53 14.26 9.11
C PHE A 105 -0.08 13.78 10.49
N ASP A 106 1.23 13.87 10.76
CA ASP A 106 1.81 13.54 12.05
C ASP A 106 2.47 14.79 12.64
N ALA A 107 1.83 15.37 13.67
CA ALA A 107 2.32 16.58 14.32
C ALA A 107 3.59 16.36 15.14
N HIS A 108 3.96 15.11 15.44
CA HIS A 108 5.11 14.77 16.28
C HIS A 108 6.37 14.48 15.47
N THR A 109 6.29 14.44 14.15
CA THR A 109 7.42 14.20 13.26
C THR A 109 7.64 15.42 12.37
N PRO A 110 8.87 15.90 12.24
CA PRO A 110 9.15 17.00 11.30
C PRO A 110 8.70 16.62 9.89
N LEU A 111 8.04 17.54 9.21
CA LEU A 111 7.53 17.30 7.86
C LEU A 111 8.65 16.90 6.90
N GLU A 112 9.83 17.46 7.06
CA GLU A 112 11.01 17.16 6.24
C GLU A 112 11.43 15.70 6.37
N GLU A 113 11.25 15.07 7.53
CA GLU A 113 11.58 13.67 7.74
C GLU A 113 10.62 12.78 6.94
N THR A 114 9.33 13.04 7.02
CA THR A 114 8.32 12.30 6.25
C THR A 114 8.52 12.50 4.76
N ALA A 115 8.71 13.73 4.31
CA ALA A 115 8.94 14.04 2.91
C ALA A 115 10.23 13.38 2.40
N GLY A 116 11.28 13.39 3.20
CA GLY A 116 12.54 12.72 2.85
C GLY A 116 12.39 11.20 2.74
N ALA A 117 11.60 10.59 3.61
CA ALA A 117 11.31 9.15 3.54
C ALA A 117 10.55 8.80 2.25
N LEU A 118 9.53 9.58 1.91
CA LEU A 118 8.79 9.39 0.66
C LEU A 118 9.70 9.55 -0.56
N ALA A 119 10.55 10.58 -0.57
CA ALA A 119 11.52 10.79 -1.64
C ALA A 119 12.51 9.63 -1.76
N SER A 120 12.94 9.06 -0.63
CA SER A 120 13.82 7.88 -0.63
C SER A 120 13.15 6.67 -1.26
N ALA A 121 11.85 6.48 -1.04
CA ALA A 121 11.10 5.39 -1.65
C ALA A 121 11.14 5.48 -3.18
N VAL A 122 11.02 6.68 -3.73
CA VAL A 122 11.15 6.92 -5.18
C VAL A 122 12.57 6.61 -5.66
N ARG A 123 13.58 7.14 -4.97
CA ARG A 123 14.99 6.90 -5.36
C ARG A 123 15.36 5.42 -5.30
N GLN A 124 14.77 4.66 -4.38
CA GLN A 124 15.02 3.22 -4.26
C GLN A 124 14.24 2.39 -5.27
N GLY A 125 13.40 3.00 -6.09
CA GLY A 125 12.60 2.29 -7.08
C GLY A 125 11.41 1.55 -6.51
N LYS A 126 10.99 1.86 -5.28
CA LYS A 126 9.87 1.19 -4.59
C LYS A 126 8.53 1.89 -4.81
N ALA A 127 8.56 3.12 -5.30
CA ALA A 127 7.37 3.88 -5.71
C ALA A 127 7.73 4.75 -6.90
N LEU A 128 6.79 4.94 -7.82
CA LEU A 128 6.98 5.86 -8.94
C LEU A 128 6.66 7.29 -8.54
N TYR A 129 5.60 7.46 -7.77
CA TYR A 129 5.11 8.76 -7.30
C TYR A 129 4.81 8.68 -5.81
N ILE A 130 4.80 9.84 -5.17
CA ILE A 130 4.46 9.98 -3.75
C ILE A 130 3.37 11.03 -3.60
N GLY A 131 2.63 10.95 -2.49
CA GLY A 131 1.58 11.90 -2.21
C GLY A 131 1.24 11.98 -0.73
N ILE A 132 0.33 12.89 -0.40
CA ILE A 132 -0.22 13.08 0.92
C ILE A 132 -1.73 12.92 0.82
N SER A 133 -2.24 12.06 1.68
CA SER A 133 -3.67 11.80 1.74
C SER A 133 -4.41 12.82 2.61
#